data_b9bfce31872180f617687c8bd1983629
#
_entry.id   b9bfce31872180f617687c8bd1983629
#
_cell.length_a   1.000
_cell.length_b   1.000
_cell.length_c   1.000
_cell.angle_alpha   90.00
_cell.angle_beta   90.00
_cell.angle_gamma   90.00
#
_symmetry.space_group_name_H-M   'P 1'
#
loop_
_entity.id
_entity.type
_entity.pdbx_description
1 polymer ?
#
loop_
_entity_poly.entity_id
_entity_poly.type
_entity_poly.pdbx_seq_one_letter_code
_entity_poly.pdbx_strand_id
1 'polypeptide(L)'
;AHNLDNTAGQIGSSNGNVGLNLSGDLNNNTDVSVKDAAGKTIKSTIAAANGQIDINTRNVSNQGGVIYAQNTHLEAQDVNNQSGEISAANNVSISASSVDNRLGTVFAQDELTVTVQNGLNNQSGTVAAKGKVTVQAGSVDNQTGSLYSQKNALDLKSQGVINNTDGYLAADTDLLIAAKALDNNRTNQNTQQAIV
;
A
#
# COMPACT_ATOMS: atom_id res chain seq x y z
N ALA A 1 -12.31 14.18 -14.89
CA ALA A 1 -12.02 13.30 -16.06
C ALA A 1 -12.63 11.92 -15.83
N HIS A 2 -12.81 11.14 -16.92
CA HIS A 2 -13.29 9.76 -16.78
C HIS A 2 -12.13 8.85 -16.39
N ASN A 3 -11.13 8.75 -17.24
CA ASN A 3 -9.91 7.99 -16.96
C ASN A 3 -8.68 8.90 -17.05
N LEU A 4 -7.61 8.50 -16.37
CA LEU A 4 -6.30 9.12 -16.45
C LEU A 4 -5.25 8.04 -16.69
N ASP A 5 -4.47 8.17 -17.76
CA ASP A 5 -3.31 7.34 -18.03
C ASP A 5 -2.03 8.16 -17.84
N ASN A 6 -1.23 7.76 -16.85
CA ASN A 6 0.07 8.33 -16.49
C ASN A 6 1.20 7.30 -16.72
N THR A 7 1.02 6.35 -17.65
CA THR A 7 2.05 5.35 -17.95
C THR A 7 3.34 6.02 -18.39
N ALA A 8 4.46 5.73 -17.71
CA ALA A 8 5.77 6.37 -17.86
C ALA A 8 5.73 7.90 -17.69
N GLY A 9 4.64 8.45 -17.18
CA GLY A 9 4.42 9.87 -16.98
C GLY A 9 4.77 10.35 -15.58
N GLN A 10 4.76 11.67 -15.41
CA GLN A 10 4.93 12.32 -14.13
C GLN A 10 3.86 13.38 -13.93
N ILE A 11 3.12 13.27 -12.84
CA ILE A 11 2.17 14.26 -12.36
C ILE A 11 2.67 14.75 -11.02
N GLY A 12 2.86 16.05 -10.85
CA GLY A 12 3.39 16.53 -9.59
C GLY A 12 3.13 17.98 -9.27
N SER A 13 3.21 18.26 -7.98
CA SER A 13 3.24 19.60 -7.41
C SER A 13 4.40 19.71 -6.41
N SER A 14 5.21 20.77 -6.54
CA SER A 14 6.33 20.98 -5.62
C SER A 14 5.87 21.59 -4.28
N ASN A 15 4.87 22.48 -4.30
CA ASN A 15 4.46 23.26 -3.13
C ASN A 15 2.96 23.22 -2.84
N GLY A 16 2.21 22.40 -3.54
CA GLY A 16 0.76 22.28 -3.38
C GLY A 16 0.30 20.84 -3.47
N ASN A 17 -1.01 20.68 -3.45
CA ASN A 17 -1.66 19.37 -3.48
C ASN A 17 -1.81 18.84 -4.91
N VAL A 18 -1.99 17.52 -5.03
CA VAL A 18 -2.45 16.85 -6.24
C VAL A 18 -3.80 16.20 -5.92
N GLY A 19 -4.86 16.69 -6.56
CA GLY A 19 -6.21 16.13 -6.43
C GLY A 19 -6.64 15.46 -7.74
N LEU A 20 -6.97 14.18 -7.70
CA LEU A 20 -7.48 13.41 -8.83
C LEU A 20 -8.86 12.89 -8.49
N ASN A 21 -9.88 13.48 -9.11
CA ASN A 21 -11.25 13.01 -9.00
C ASN A 21 -11.71 12.49 -10.37
N LEU A 22 -11.79 11.16 -10.48
CA LEU A 22 -12.07 10.46 -11.72
C LEU A 22 -13.30 9.58 -11.56
N SER A 23 -14.21 9.60 -12.52
CA SER A 23 -15.33 8.67 -12.54
C SER A 23 -14.97 7.27 -13.10
N GLY A 24 -13.79 7.14 -13.65
CA GLY A 24 -13.24 5.90 -14.22
C GLY A 24 -11.94 5.50 -13.51
N ASP A 25 -10.94 5.09 -14.27
CA ASP A 25 -9.73 4.46 -13.77
C ASP A 25 -8.52 5.41 -13.80
N LEU A 26 -7.63 5.25 -12.82
CA LEU A 26 -6.28 5.81 -12.78
C LEU A 26 -5.28 4.71 -13.13
N ASN A 27 -4.48 4.94 -14.17
CA ASN A 27 -3.35 4.12 -14.53
C ASN A 27 -2.05 4.90 -14.26
N ASN A 28 -1.25 4.45 -13.31
CA ASN A 28 0.09 4.97 -12.98
C ASN A 28 1.13 3.86 -13.09
N ASN A 29 0.98 2.97 -14.07
CA ASN A 29 1.86 1.82 -14.23
C ASN A 29 3.19 2.21 -14.86
N THR A 30 4.28 1.64 -14.32
CA THR A 30 5.60 1.78 -14.93
C THR A 30 5.71 0.87 -16.16
N ASP A 31 6.03 1.46 -17.31
CA ASP A 31 6.41 0.70 -18.50
C ASP A 31 7.92 0.45 -18.48
N VAL A 32 8.31 -0.82 -18.30
CA VAL A 32 9.73 -1.20 -18.23
C VAL A 32 10.48 -1.02 -19.54
N SER A 33 9.78 -0.82 -20.66
CA SER A 33 10.38 -0.54 -21.97
C SER A 33 10.83 0.93 -22.10
N VAL A 34 10.21 1.84 -21.34
CA VAL A 34 10.53 3.26 -21.35
C VAL A 34 11.74 3.54 -20.47
N LYS A 35 12.82 4.05 -21.07
CA LYS A 35 14.09 4.30 -20.41
C LYS A 35 14.51 5.76 -20.56
N ASP A 36 15.28 6.24 -19.58
CA ASP A 36 16.01 7.50 -19.69
C ASP A 36 17.28 7.36 -20.58
N ALA A 37 18.00 8.44 -20.77
CA ALA A 37 19.23 8.45 -21.58
C ALA A 37 20.36 7.56 -21.01
N ALA A 38 20.27 7.17 -19.74
CA ALA A 38 21.21 6.26 -19.08
C ALA A 38 20.73 4.80 -19.12
N GLY A 39 19.60 4.51 -19.79
CA GLY A 39 19.02 3.18 -19.89
C GLY A 39 18.24 2.70 -18.66
N LYS A 40 18.02 3.58 -17.67
CA LYS A 40 17.23 3.27 -16.46
C LYS A 40 15.74 3.39 -16.77
N THR A 41 14.93 2.44 -16.26
CA THR A 41 13.46 2.53 -16.37
C THR A 41 12.93 3.81 -15.73
N ILE A 42 12.11 4.54 -16.46
CA ILE A 42 11.38 5.70 -15.95
C ILE A 42 10.15 5.18 -15.20
N LYS A 43 10.10 5.40 -13.89
CA LYS A 43 8.92 5.06 -13.09
C LYS A 43 7.81 6.08 -13.30
N SER A 44 6.61 5.61 -13.51
CA SER A 44 5.41 6.46 -13.44
C SER A 44 5.28 7.03 -12.03
N THR A 45 5.06 8.34 -11.93
CA THR A 45 5.07 9.02 -10.64
C THR A 45 3.90 9.99 -10.51
N ILE A 46 3.22 9.95 -9.36
CA ILE A 46 2.31 10.99 -8.90
C ILE A 46 2.88 11.51 -7.57
N ALA A 47 3.24 12.78 -7.50
CA ALA A 47 3.94 13.33 -6.34
C ALA A 47 3.41 14.72 -5.92
N ALA A 48 3.26 14.93 -4.61
CA ALA A 48 3.02 16.23 -3.99
C ALA A 48 4.07 16.45 -2.89
N ALA A 49 5.26 16.96 -3.27
CA ALA A 49 6.44 16.95 -2.41
C ALA A 49 6.23 17.66 -1.06
N ASN A 50 5.54 18.81 -1.06
CA ASN A 50 5.21 19.57 0.14
C ASN A 50 3.69 19.71 0.37
N GLY A 51 2.90 18.83 -0.26
CA GLY A 51 1.45 18.85 -0.19
C GLY A 51 0.87 17.46 0.04
N GLN A 52 -0.43 17.35 -0.21
CA GLN A 52 -1.16 16.10 -0.06
C GLN A 52 -1.61 15.58 -1.43
N ILE A 53 -1.75 14.27 -1.53
CA ILE A 53 -2.42 13.60 -2.64
C ILE A 53 -3.79 13.12 -2.17
N ASP A 54 -4.82 13.51 -2.93
CA ASP A 54 -6.18 13.00 -2.79
C ASP A 54 -6.59 12.34 -4.11
N ILE A 55 -6.78 11.04 -4.11
CA ILE A 55 -7.23 10.27 -5.26
C ILE A 55 -8.59 9.64 -4.93
N ASN A 56 -9.61 10.04 -5.70
CA ASN A 56 -10.93 9.42 -5.69
C ASN A 56 -11.23 8.93 -7.11
N THR A 57 -11.37 7.61 -7.26
CA THR A 57 -11.50 6.98 -8.58
C THR A 57 -12.16 5.61 -8.47
N ARG A 58 -12.62 5.05 -9.60
CA ARG A 58 -13.14 3.68 -9.60
C ARG A 58 -12.02 2.68 -9.28
N ASN A 59 -10.91 2.70 -10.02
CA ASN A 59 -9.77 1.83 -9.77
C ASN A 59 -8.46 2.59 -9.84
N VAL A 60 -7.49 2.19 -9.02
CA VAL A 60 -6.09 2.63 -9.08
C VAL A 60 -5.23 1.46 -9.54
N SER A 61 -4.51 1.63 -10.63
CA SER A 61 -3.43 0.74 -11.03
C SER A 61 -2.10 1.47 -10.89
N ASN A 62 -1.24 1.02 -9.96
CA ASN A 62 0.07 1.59 -9.64
C ASN A 62 1.17 0.53 -9.75
N GLN A 63 1.09 -0.34 -10.77
CA GLN A 63 2.05 -1.42 -10.94
C GLN A 63 3.47 -0.88 -11.26
N GLY A 64 4.41 -1.11 -10.36
CA GLY A 64 5.76 -0.56 -10.45
C GLY A 64 5.85 0.96 -10.36
N GLY A 65 4.73 1.66 -10.24
CA GLY A 65 4.64 3.11 -10.13
C GLY A 65 4.90 3.63 -8.73
N VAL A 66 4.94 4.94 -8.58
CA VAL A 66 5.16 5.65 -7.31
C VAL A 66 4.06 6.68 -7.09
N ILE A 67 3.47 6.66 -5.90
CA ILE A 67 2.59 7.70 -5.37
C ILE A 67 3.19 8.18 -4.05
N TYR A 68 3.57 9.46 -3.97
CA TYR A 68 4.25 10.02 -2.80
C TYR A 68 3.82 11.44 -2.48
N ALA A 69 3.56 11.72 -1.18
CA ALA A 69 3.19 13.06 -0.70
C ALA A 69 3.61 13.28 0.76
N GLN A 70 3.26 14.45 1.34
CA GLN A 70 3.26 14.63 2.80
C GLN A 70 2.15 13.78 3.44
N ASN A 71 0.95 13.81 2.85
CA ASN A 71 -0.13 12.90 3.20
C ASN A 71 -0.70 12.30 1.91
N THR A 72 -1.01 11.01 1.91
CA THR A 72 -1.58 10.30 0.76
C THR A 72 -2.92 9.69 1.16
N HIS A 73 -3.97 10.10 0.48
CA HIS A 73 -5.32 9.57 0.64
C HIS A 73 -5.82 8.98 -0.68
N LEU A 74 -6.22 7.71 -0.64
CA LEU A 74 -6.79 6.97 -1.77
C LEU A 74 -8.16 6.43 -1.41
N GLU A 75 -9.14 6.71 -2.26
CA GLU A 75 -10.49 6.15 -2.20
C GLU A 75 -10.83 5.52 -3.55
N ALA A 76 -11.03 4.18 -3.59
CA ALA A 76 -11.25 3.44 -4.82
C ALA A 76 -12.07 2.17 -4.60
N GLN A 77 -12.56 1.53 -5.69
CA GLN A 77 -13.07 0.16 -5.60
C GLN A 77 -11.89 -0.81 -5.46
N ASP A 78 -10.95 -0.77 -6.42
CA ASP A 78 -9.79 -1.64 -6.38
C ASP A 78 -8.49 -0.83 -6.48
N VAL A 79 -7.50 -1.21 -5.65
CA VAL A 79 -6.14 -0.66 -5.68
C VAL A 79 -5.19 -1.79 -6.02
N ASN A 80 -4.53 -1.70 -7.17
CA ASN A 80 -3.45 -2.59 -7.58
C ASN A 80 -2.11 -1.86 -7.44
N ASN A 81 -1.34 -2.22 -6.41
CA ASN A 81 -0.01 -1.68 -6.12
C ASN A 81 1.09 -2.75 -6.29
N GLN A 82 0.89 -3.71 -7.19
CA GLN A 82 1.90 -4.76 -7.41
C GLN A 82 3.25 -4.16 -7.80
N SER A 83 4.30 -4.50 -7.05
CA SER A 83 5.66 -3.98 -7.24
C SER A 83 5.74 -2.45 -7.22
N GLY A 84 4.66 -1.75 -6.86
CA GLY A 84 4.57 -0.30 -6.78
C GLY A 84 4.86 0.22 -5.38
N GLU A 85 4.86 1.54 -5.26
CA GLU A 85 5.05 2.25 -4.00
C GLU A 85 3.92 3.26 -3.79
N ILE A 86 3.28 3.20 -2.62
CA ILE A 86 2.38 4.23 -2.10
C ILE A 86 2.95 4.67 -0.77
N SER A 87 3.39 5.94 -0.67
CA SER A 87 4.05 6.40 0.53
C SER A 87 3.71 7.83 0.91
N ALA A 88 3.98 8.17 2.18
CA ALA A 88 3.84 9.52 2.68
C ALA A 88 4.89 9.85 3.74
N ALA A 89 5.29 11.14 3.79
CA ALA A 89 6.15 11.69 4.84
C ALA A 89 5.43 11.83 6.19
N ASN A 90 4.10 11.82 6.20
CA ASN A 90 3.27 11.75 7.40
C ASN A 90 2.34 10.54 7.29
N ASN A 91 1.11 10.72 6.82
CA ASN A 91 0.06 9.71 6.89
C ASN A 91 -0.31 9.13 5.52
N VAL A 92 -0.59 7.82 5.50
CA VAL A 92 -1.25 7.15 4.39
C VAL A 92 -2.61 6.64 4.83
N SER A 93 -3.64 6.93 4.04
CA SER A 93 -4.99 6.38 4.22
C SER A 93 -5.47 5.77 2.91
N ILE A 94 -5.85 4.50 2.94
CA ILE A 94 -6.42 3.78 1.81
C ILE A 94 -7.78 3.22 2.21
N SER A 95 -8.81 3.59 1.46
CA SER A 95 -10.15 3.03 1.57
C SER A 95 -10.55 2.39 0.24
N ALA A 96 -10.79 1.07 0.23
CA ALA A 96 -11.07 0.34 -1.00
C ALA A 96 -11.99 -0.86 -0.78
N SER A 97 -12.51 -1.43 -1.87
CA SER A 97 -13.12 -2.78 -1.80
C SER A 97 -12.04 -3.85 -1.74
N SER A 98 -10.97 -3.73 -2.55
CA SER A 98 -9.84 -4.66 -2.55
C SER A 98 -8.50 -3.93 -2.72
N VAL A 99 -7.45 -4.46 -2.09
CA VAL A 99 -6.07 -3.98 -2.28
C VAL A 99 -5.15 -5.15 -2.62
N ASP A 100 -4.47 -5.06 -3.74
CA ASP A 100 -3.40 -5.96 -4.15
C ASP A 100 -2.04 -5.25 -4.02
N ASN A 101 -1.29 -5.58 -2.96
CA ASN A 101 0.04 -5.04 -2.68
C ASN A 101 1.13 -6.11 -2.82
N ARG A 102 0.93 -7.10 -3.67
CA ARG A 102 1.96 -8.14 -3.88
C ARG A 102 3.26 -7.54 -4.38
N LEU A 103 4.37 -7.87 -3.69
CA LEU A 103 5.71 -7.33 -3.99
C LEU A 103 5.79 -5.80 -3.91
N GLY A 104 4.70 -5.11 -3.52
CA GLY A 104 4.61 -3.67 -3.42
C GLY A 104 4.90 -3.15 -2.01
N THR A 105 4.96 -1.84 -1.88
CA THR A 105 5.17 -1.16 -0.60
C THR A 105 4.09 -0.11 -0.36
N VAL A 106 3.49 -0.17 0.82
CA VAL A 106 2.68 0.91 1.38
C VAL A 106 3.34 1.37 2.67
N PHE A 107 3.78 2.62 2.74
CA PHE A 107 4.56 3.12 3.88
C PHE A 107 4.15 4.54 4.32
N ALA A 108 4.04 4.74 5.63
CA ALA A 108 3.86 6.07 6.24
C ALA A 108 4.93 6.35 7.29
N GLN A 109 5.40 7.60 7.39
CA GLN A 109 6.32 7.98 8.48
C GLN A 109 5.58 8.09 9.83
N ASP A 110 4.30 8.53 9.82
CA ASP A 110 3.51 8.64 11.04
C ASP A 110 2.46 7.51 11.08
N GLU A 111 1.28 7.70 10.55
CA GLU A 111 0.19 6.73 10.66
C GLU A 111 -0.20 6.14 9.31
N LEU A 112 -0.45 4.83 9.32
CA LEU A 112 -1.00 4.11 8.19
C LEU A 112 -2.36 3.52 8.55
N THR A 113 -3.37 3.86 7.76
CA THR A 113 -4.70 3.27 7.85
C THR A 113 -5.07 2.62 6.52
N VAL A 114 -5.43 1.33 6.56
CA VAL A 114 -5.94 0.58 5.41
C VAL A 114 -7.29 -0.01 5.78
N THR A 115 -8.34 0.41 5.10
CA THR A 115 -9.71 -0.10 5.27
C THR A 115 -10.17 -0.75 3.96
N VAL A 116 -10.40 -2.06 3.99
CA VAL A 116 -10.72 -2.86 2.79
C VAL A 116 -11.94 -3.73 3.08
N GLN A 117 -12.96 -3.66 2.22
CA GLN A 117 -14.18 -4.43 2.44
C GLN A 117 -13.98 -5.93 2.21
N ASN A 118 -13.28 -6.30 1.14
CA ASN A 118 -13.05 -7.68 0.74
C ASN A 118 -11.70 -8.19 1.27
N GLY A 119 -10.61 -7.89 0.58
CA GLY A 119 -9.32 -8.47 0.93
C GLY A 119 -8.13 -7.55 0.69
N LEU A 120 -7.16 -7.65 1.60
CA LEU A 120 -5.81 -7.14 1.43
C LEU A 120 -4.90 -8.31 1.05
N ASN A 121 -4.37 -8.29 -0.16
CA ASN A 121 -3.32 -9.21 -0.58
C ASN A 121 -1.96 -8.50 -0.46
N ASN A 122 -1.15 -8.93 0.51
CA ASN A 122 0.19 -8.41 0.80
C ASN A 122 1.27 -9.50 0.63
N GLN A 123 1.04 -10.49 -0.24
CA GLN A 123 2.02 -11.56 -0.46
C GLN A 123 3.36 -11.00 -0.92
N SER A 124 4.42 -11.28 -0.18
CA SER A 124 5.78 -10.76 -0.41
C SER A 124 5.87 -9.23 -0.46
N GLY A 125 4.81 -8.53 -0.07
CA GLY A 125 4.74 -7.06 -0.01
C GLY A 125 5.03 -6.52 1.39
N THR A 126 5.03 -5.21 1.50
CA THR A 126 5.22 -4.49 2.78
C THR A 126 4.07 -3.50 3.00
N VAL A 127 3.44 -3.60 4.16
CA VAL A 127 2.50 -2.60 4.69
C VAL A 127 3.02 -2.17 6.05
N ALA A 128 3.53 -0.94 6.16
CA ALA A 128 4.21 -0.52 7.37
C ALA A 128 4.10 0.97 7.65
N ALA A 129 4.26 1.32 8.91
CA ALA A 129 4.50 2.70 9.31
C ALA A 129 5.61 2.77 10.37
N LYS A 130 6.18 3.96 10.50
CA LYS A 130 7.03 4.25 11.65
C LYS A 130 6.19 4.46 12.92
N GLY A 131 5.04 5.13 12.80
CA GLY A 131 4.03 5.24 13.84
C GLY A 131 3.00 4.10 13.78
N LYS A 132 1.76 4.40 14.15
CA LYS A 132 0.69 3.40 14.25
C LYS A 132 0.28 2.84 12.89
N VAL A 133 0.02 1.52 12.86
CA VAL A 133 -0.60 0.84 11.71
C VAL A 133 -1.98 0.33 12.13
N THR A 134 -2.98 0.67 11.33
CA THR A 134 -4.35 0.16 11.48
C THR A 134 -4.79 -0.49 10.16
N VAL A 135 -5.16 -1.77 10.22
CA VAL A 135 -5.71 -2.50 9.07
C VAL A 135 -7.05 -3.11 9.45
N GLN A 136 -8.07 -2.80 8.67
CA GLN A 136 -9.39 -3.42 8.75
C GLN A 136 -9.72 -4.02 7.39
N ALA A 137 -9.94 -5.34 7.32
CA ALA A 137 -10.18 -6.03 6.07
C ALA A 137 -11.20 -7.16 6.18
N GLY A 138 -11.81 -7.54 5.05
CA GLY A 138 -12.61 -8.76 4.96
C GLY A 138 -11.73 -10.01 5.16
N SER A 139 -10.56 -10.04 4.54
CA SER A 139 -9.49 -11.03 4.73
C SER A 139 -8.13 -10.39 4.52
N VAL A 140 -7.06 -11.03 5.04
CA VAL A 140 -5.67 -10.59 4.84
C VAL A 140 -4.84 -11.78 4.40
N ASP A 141 -4.16 -11.65 3.28
CA ASP A 141 -3.13 -12.57 2.84
C ASP A 141 -1.76 -11.88 2.92
N ASN A 142 -1.00 -12.22 3.97
CA ASN A 142 0.34 -11.71 4.24
C ASN A 142 1.41 -12.81 4.08
N GLN A 143 1.15 -13.81 3.24
CA GLN A 143 2.10 -14.90 3.01
C GLN A 143 3.44 -14.34 2.52
N THR A 144 4.54 -14.66 3.21
CA THR A 144 5.89 -14.13 2.96
C THR A 144 5.99 -12.60 2.98
N GLY A 145 4.90 -11.89 3.31
CA GLY A 145 4.85 -10.44 3.39
C GLY A 145 5.18 -9.90 4.77
N SER A 146 5.24 -8.58 4.88
CA SER A 146 5.51 -7.88 6.14
C SER A 146 4.43 -6.85 6.42
N LEU A 147 3.88 -6.89 7.63
CA LEU A 147 2.88 -5.93 8.12
C LEU A 147 3.28 -5.52 9.53
N TYR A 148 3.76 -4.27 9.71
CA TYR A 148 4.35 -3.88 10.98
C TYR A 148 4.29 -2.38 11.28
N SER A 149 4.37 -2.07 12.59
CA SER A 149 4.65 -0.74 13.13
C SER A 149 6.05 -0.72 13.75
N GLN A 150 6.87 0.30 13.41
CA GLN A 150 8.25 0.39 13.88
C GLN A 150 8.39 0.96 15.31
N LYS A 151 7.50 1.86 15.72
CA LYS A 151 7.60 2.60 17.00
C LYS A 151 6.27 2.75 17.75
N ASN A 152 5.24 2.01 17.33
CA ASN A 152 3.90 2.13 17.91
C ASN A 152 3.13 0.80 17.75
N ALA A 153 1.82 0.84 17.91
CA ALA A 153 0.94 -0.31 17.83
C ALA A 153 0.61 -0.73 16.39
N LEU A 154 0.35 -2.03 16.21
CA LEU A 154 -0.33 -2.61 15.06
C LEU A 154 -1.72 -3.11 15.49
N ASP A 155 -2.78 -2.52 14.94
CA ASP A 155 -4.17 -2.96 15.09
C ASP A 155 -4.61 -3.61 13.78
N LEU A 156 -4.67 -4.94 13.74
CA LEU A 156 -5.02 -5.75 12.59
C LEU A 156 -6.33 -6.47 12.82
N LYS A 157 -7.39 -6.04 12.13
CA LYS A 157 -8.73 -6.63 12.21
C LYS A 157 -9.14 -7.23 10.87
N SER A 158 -9.55 -8.50 10.90
CA SER A 158 -10.11 -9.20 9.74
C SER A 158 -11.46 -9.83 10.09
N GLN A 159 -12.45 -9.66 9.22
CA GLN A 159 -13.72 -10.38 9.35
C GLN A 159 -13.59 -11.87 8.98
N GLY A 160 -12.59 -12.21 8.19
CA GLY A 160 -12.27 -13.56 7.74
C GLY A 160 -10.94 -14.08 8.29
N VAL A 161 -10.21 -14.75 7.44
CA VAL A 161 -8.91 -15.35 7.74
C VAL A 161 -7.79 -14.33 7.56
N ILE A 162 -6.79 -14.37 8.44
CA ILE A 162 -5.47 -13.79 8.22
C ILE A 162 -4.53 -14.95 7.92
N ASN A 163 -4.01 -15.02 6.69
CA ASN A 163 -2.93 -15.91 6.30
C ASN A 163 -1.60 -15.17 6.47
N ASN A 164 -0.79 -15.59 7.44
CA ASN A 164 0.56 -15.09 7.68
C ASN A 164 1.61 -16.19 7.53
N THR A 165 1.36 -17.16 6.65
CA THR A 165 2.32 -18.24 6.40
C THR A 165 3.65 -17.67 5.89
N ASP A 166 4.75 -17.99 6.58
CA ASP A 166 6.09 -17.45 6.33
C ASP A 166 6.16 -15.90 6.34
N GLY A 167 5.10 -15.22 6.82
CA GLY A 167 5.01 -13.77 6.89
C GLY A 167 5.50 -13.19 8.21
N TYR A 168 5.53 -11.86 8.28
CA TYR A 168 5.95 -11.09 9.46
C TYR A 168 4.85 -10.15 9.91
N LEU A 169 4.42 -10.27 11.18
CA LEU A 169 3.54 -9.34 11.88
C LEU A 169 4.26 -8.82 13.11
N ALA A 170 4.40 -7.51 13.27
CA ALA A 170 5.12 -6.93 14.40
C ALA A 170 4.62 -5.54 14.81
N ALA A 171 4.83 -5.22 16.07
CA ALA A 171 4.66 -3.88 16.61
C ALA A 171 5.74 -3.62 17.67
N ASP A 172 6.06 -2.34 17.88
CA ASP A 172 6.98 -1.94 18.97
C ASP A 172 6.27 -1.89 20.33
N THR A 173 4.98 -1.57 20.31
CA THR A 173 4.15 -1.53 21.52
C THR A 173 3.08 -2.62 21.47
N ASP A 174 1.84 -2.29 21.20
CA ASP A 174 0.74 -3.23 21.24
C ASP A 174 0.53 -3.90 19.87
N LEU A 175 0.51 -5.22 19.83
CA LEU A 175 0.07 -6.00 18.69
C LEU A 175 -1.32 -6.57 18.96
N LEU A 176 -2.34 -5.94 18.37
CA LEU A 176 -3.72 -6.41 18.46
C LEU A 176 -4.13 -7.09 17.15
N ILE A 177 -4.46 -8.37 17.25
CA ILE A 177 -4.97 -9.15 16.11
C ILE A 177 -6.36 -9.67 16.44
N ALA A 178 -7.34 -9.33 15.61
CA ALA A 178 -8.70 -9.83 15.69
C ALA A 178 -9.12 -10.40 14.33
N ALA A 179 -9.39 -11.71 14.27
CA ALA A 179 -9.76 -12.40 13.05
C ALA A 179 -10.67 -13.61 13.36
N LYS A 180 -11.36 -14.10 12.33
CA LYS A 180 -12.08 -15.38 12.41
C LYS A 180 -11.10 -16.55 12.55
N ALA A 181 -9.96 -16.49 11.89
CA ALA A 181 -8.85 -17.42 12.03
C ALA A 181 -7.52 -16.72 11.68
N LEU A 182 -6.44 -17.15 12.31
CA LEU A 182 -5.08 -16.74 12.02
C LEU A 182 -4.27 -17.99 11.65
N ASP A 183 -3.79 -18.04 10.42
CA ASP A 183 -2.85 -19.04 9.96
C ASP A 183 -1.45 -18.42 9.98
N ASN A 184 -0.61 -18.86 10.93
CA ASN A 184 0.74 -18.33 11.17
C ASN A 184 1.77 -19.47 11.12
N ASN A 185 1.71 -20.27 10.06
CA ASN A 185 2.58 -21.42 9.88
C ASN A 185 3.92 -21.00 9.24
N ARG A 186 4.95 -21.77 9.54
CA ARG A 186 6.22 -21.71 8.85
C ARG A 186 6.37 -22.93 7.95
N THR A 187 6.57 -22.72 6.66
CA THR A 187 6.83 -23.78 5.69
C THR A 187 8.31 -23.87 5.27
N ASN A 188 9.04 -22.73 5.42
CA ASN A 188 10.45 -22.64 5.09
C ASN A 188 11.27 -22.31 6.34
N GLN A 189 12.25 -23.17 6.72
CA GLN A 189 13.09 -22.97 7.90
C GLN A 189 14.05 -21.78 7.79
N ASN A 190 14.24 -21.22 6.60
CA ASN A 190 15.13 -20.07 6.37
C ASN A 190 14.44 -18.71 6.45
N THR A 191 13.13 -18.65 6.64
CA THR A 191 12.39 -17.40 6.82
C THR A 191 12.26 -17.06 8.30
N GLN A 192 12.49 -15.78 8.66
CA GLN A 192 12.16 -15.29 9.98
C GLN A 192 10.66 -15.00 10.03
N GLN A 193 9.92 -15.89 10.64
CA GLN A 193 8.55 -15.64 11.01
C GLN A 193 8.52 -15.12 12.43
N ALA A 194 7.94 -13.95 12.64
CA ALA A 194 7.72 -13.44 13.97
C ALA A 194 6.32 -12.80 14.08
N ILE A 195 5.64 -13.15 15.15
CA ILE A 195 4.69 -12.27 15.80
C ILE A 195 5.46 -11.75 17.01
N VAL A 196 5.84 -10.48 16.96
CA VAL A 196 6.61 -9.82 18.01
C VAL A 196 5.83 -8.63 18.52
#